data_3ea662164fa2c38b4d858c9b733e3ae2
#
_entry.id   3ea662164fa2c38b4d858c9b733e3ae2
#
_cell.length_a   1.000
_cell.length_b   1.000
_cell.length_c   1.000
_cell.angle_alpha   90.00
_cell.angle_beta   90.00
_cell.angle_gamma   90.00
#
_symmetry.space_group_name_H-M   'P 1'
#
loop_
_entity.id
_entity.type
_entity.pdbx_description
1 polymer ?
#
loop_
_entity_poly.entity_id
_entity_poly.type
_entity_poly.pdbx_seq_one_letter_code
_entity_poly.pdbx_strand_id
1 'polypeptide(L)'
;MTLTLDVKKRQKGEKKDGMIPAVMYGAHAASTPIFIDAIAFKKALKEAGESSIIKLSGDANENVLIHDVQMDPVKYVPVHADLYVVEKGQKVHVEIPLEFVGVSNAVKNLGANLVKVMHTLSVEADPSKLPHAFEVDIAKLEDLNSNVLVSDIALPAGVNLYHVNAEDVVASVVAQSEEDLSAAVEQVDMESVGASVEKGKKEEEEPAAE
;
A
#
# COMPACT_ATOMS: atom_id res chain seq x y z
N MET A 1 9.26 -20.33 9.43
CA MET A 1 8.07 -21.11 9.86
C MET A 1 7.15 -21.22 8.67
N THR A 2 6.67 -22.41 8.31
CA THR A 2 5.72 -22.58 7.21
C THR A 2 4.32 -22.31 7.75
N LEU A 3 3.75 -21.19 7.37
CA LEU A 3 2.36 -20.85 7.66
C LEU A 3 1.44 -21.70 6.79
N THR A 4 0.35 -22.19 7.38
CA THR A 4 -0.64 -23.01 6.68
C THR A 4 -1.99 -22.29 6.72
N LEU A 5 -2.64 -22.14 5.57
CA LEU A 5 -3.97 -21.54 5.43
C LEU A 5 -4.97 -22.56 4.88
N ASP A 6 -6.10 -22.67 5.54
CA ASP A 6 -7.22 -23.48 5.06
C ASP A 6 -8.00 -22.73 3.97
N VAL A 7 -8.19 -23.40 2.84
CA VAL A 7 -8.87 -22.84 1.68
C VAL A 7 -10.02 -23.72 1.22
N LYS A 8 -11.07 -23.08 0.72
CA LYS A 8 -12.24 -23.73 0.13
C LYS A 8 -12.45 -23.25 -1.29
N LYS A 9 -12.83 -24.12 -2.19
CA LYS A 9 -13.19 -23.73 -3.56
C LYS A 9 -14.39 -22.81 -3.55
N ARG A 10 -14.35 -21.78 -4.37
CA ARG A 10 -15.41 -20.77 -4.55
C ARG A 10 -16.08 -20.95 -5.88
N GLN A 11 -17.41 -20.83 -5.92
CA GLN A 11 -18.15 -20.66 -7.16
C GLN A 11 -18.26 -19.18 -7.53
N LYS A 12 -18.30 -18.87 -8.83
CA LYS A 12 -18.37 -17.49 -9.33
C LYS A 12 -19.61 -16.78 -8.78
N GLY A 13 -19.40 -15.64 -8.10
CA GLY A 13 -20.47 -14.82 -7.50
C GLY A 13 -20.85 -15.20 -6.07
N GLU A 14 -20.30 -16.26 -5.51
CA GLU A 14 -20.54 -16.64 -4.11
C GLU A 14 -19.83 -15.66 -3.15
N LYS A 15 -20.54 -15.25 -2.11
CA LYS A 15 -20.01 -14.45 -1.01
C LYS A 15 -20.28 -15.17 0.29
N LYS A 16 -19.31 -15.23 1.19
CA LYS A 16 -19.45 -15.80 2.53
C LYS A 16 -18.92 -14.79 3.54
N ASP A 17 -19.72 -14.53 4.57
CA ASP A 17 -19.31 -13.64 5.65
C ASP A 17 -18.16 -14.26 6.42
N GLY A 18 -17.15 -13.44 6.74
CA GLY A 18 -15.95 -13.88 7.44
C GLY A 18 -14.91 -14.57 6.56
N MET A 19 -15.16 -14.73 5.26
CA MET A 19 -14.20 -15.28 4.30
C MET A 19 -13.81 -14.25 3.25
N ILE A 20 -12.53 -14.24 2.89
CA ILE A 20 -11.98 -13.39 1.85
C ILE A 20 -12.00 -14.17 0.55
N PRO A 21 -12.57 -13.61 -0.53
CA PRO A 21 -12.39 -14.16 -1.85
C PRO A 21 -10.93 -14.00 -2.29
N ALA A 22 -10.37 -15.05 -2.84
CA ALA A 22 -9.03 -15.03 -3.40
C ALA A 22 -8.99 -15.80 -4.72
N VAL A 23 -7.96 -15.53 -5.49
CA VAL A 23 -7.69 -16.24 -6.74
C VAL A 23 -6.31 -16.85 -6.65
N MET A 24 -6.23 -18.14 -6.92
CA MET A 24 -4.97 -18.88 -7.02
C MET A 24 -4.66 -19.10 -8.50
N TYR A 25 -3.47 -18.74 -8.93
CA TYR A 25 -2.99 -18.94 -10.30
C TYR A 25 -1.48 -19.16 -10.34
N GLY A 26 -0.95 -19.64 -11.44
CA GLY A 26 0.47 -19.91 -11.60
C GLY A 26 0.82 -20.25 -13.03
N ALA A 27 2.10 -20.41 -13.34
CA ALA A 27 2.57 -20.71 -14.69
C ALA A 27 1.97 -22.03 -15.25
N HIS A 28 1.77 -23.02 -14.38
CA HIS A 28 1.19 -24.32 -14.75
C HIS A 28 -0.13 -24.62 -14.04
N ALA A 29 -0.58 -23.73 -13.14
CA ALA A 29 -1.84 -23.85 -12.43
C ALA A 29 -2.92 -23.00 -13.08
N ALA A 30 -4.08 -23.60 -13.36
CA ALA A 30 -5.24 -22.86 -13.86
C ALA A 30 -5.76 -21.91 -12.78
N SER A 31 -6.23 -20.74 -13.21
CA SER A 31 -6.86 -19.78 -12.30
C SER A 31 -8.06 -20.41 -11.58
N THR A 32 -7.95 -20.55 -10.28
CA THR A 32 -8.96 -21.19 -9.43
C THR A 32 -9.42 -20.21 -8.36
N PRO A 33 -10.70 -19.85 -8.32
CA PRO A 33 -11.26 -19.01 -7.27
C PRO A 33 -11.41 -19.81 -5.98
N ILE A 34 -10.97 -19.23 -4.85
CA ILE A 34 -11.00 -19.82 -3.53
C ILE A 34 -11.52 -18.86 -2.48
N PHE A 35 -11.86 -19.39 -1.33
CA PHE A 35 -12.15 -18.63 -0.12
C PHE A 35 -11.11 -18.93 0.95
N ILE A 36 -10.69 -17.89 1.66
CA ILE A 36 -9.75 -17.98 2.78
C ILE A 36 -10.42 -17.38 4.01
N ASP A 37 -10.19 -17.96 5.18
CA ASP A 37 -10.66 -17.38 6.44
C ASP A 37 -9.99 -16.02 6.69
N ALA A 38 -10.80 -14.98 6.92
CA ALA A 38 -10.32 -13.60 7.06
C ALA A 38 -9.39 -13.40 8.25
N ILE A 39 -9.65 -14.09 9.36
CA ILE A 39 -8.85 -13.95 10.58
C ILE A 39 -7.51 -14.66 10.41
N ALA A 40 -7.53 -15.87 9.86
CA ALA A 40 -6.32 -16.63 9.58
C ALA A 40 -5.43 -15.92 8.55
N PHE A 41 -6.03 -15.39 7.48
CA PHE A 41 -5.29 -14.64 6.46
C PHE A 41 -4.66 -13.36 7.02
N LYS A 42 -5.40 -12.58 7.83
CA LYS A 42 -4.87 -11.38 8.46
C LYS A 42 -3.67 -11.67 9.38
N LYS A 43 -3.72 -12.79 10.11
CA LYS A 43 -2.58 -13.22 10.93
C LYS A 43 -1.40 -13.62 10.06
N ALA A 44 -1.64 -14.42 9.03
CA ALA A 44 -0.61 -14.86 8.10
C ALA A 44 0.05 -13.67 7.40
N LEU A 45 -0.73 -12.69 6.91
CA LEU A 45 -0.21 -11.47 6.28
C LEU A 45 0.64 -10.65 7.24
N LYS A 46 0.24 -10.55 8.52
CA LYS A 46 1.00 -9.81 9.53
C LYS A 46 2.32 -10.50 9.91
N GLU A 47 2.36 -11.83 9.95
CA GLU A 47 3.54 -12.61 10.34
C GLU A 47 4.48 -12.86 9.15
N ALA A 48 3.92 -13.09 7.99
CA ALA A 48 4.63 -13.47 6.77
C ALA A 48 4.97 -12.29 5.85
N GLY A 49 4.19 -11.21 5.92
CA GLY A 49 4.26 -10.16 4.90
C GLY A 49 3.76 -10.63 3.53
N GLU A 50 3.95 -9.79 2.52
CA GLU A 50 3.49 -10.06 1.14
C GLU A 50 4.46 -10.96 0.35
N SER A 51 5.67 -11.18 0.87
CA SER A 51 6.75 -11.89 0.14
C SER A 51 7.01 -13.31 0.64
N SER A 52 6.10 -13.88 1.45
CA SER A 52 6.33 -15.20 2.07
C SER A 52 5.58 -16.33 1.42
N ILE A 53 6.22 -17.51 1.42
CA ILE A 53 5.59 -18.73 0.96
C ILE A 53 4.64 -19.25 2.03
N ILE A 54 3.39 -19.44 1.65
CA ILE A 54 2.34 -20.02 2.48
C ILE A 54 1.90 -21.36 1.88
N LYS A 55 1.72 -22.36 2.74
CA LYS A 55 1.17 -23.62 2.34
C LYS A 55 -0.34 -23.59 2.45
N LEU A 56 -1.04 -23.82 1.35
CA LEU A 56 -2.48 -24.01 1.37
C LEU A 56 -2.82 -25.42 1.84
N SER A 57 -3.93 -25.55 2.56
CA SER A 57 -4.53 -26.81 2.99
C SER A 57 -6.03 -26.80 2.70
N GLY A 58 -6.64 -27.97 2.59
CA GLY A 58 -8.06 -28.13 2.26
C GLY A 58 -8.29 -28.54 0.83
N ASP A 59 -9.08 -27.75 0.07
CA ASP A 59 -9.43 -28.08 -1.32
C ASP A 59 -8.28 -27.85 -2.32
N ALA A 60 -7.23 -27.16 -1.90
CA ALA A 60 -5.98 -27.00 -2.64
C ALA A 60 -4.79 -27.24 -1.69
N ASN A 61 -3.83 -28.07 -2.11
CA ASN A 61 -2.62 -28.37 -1.35
C ASN A 61 -1.37 -27.93 -2.12
N GLU A 62 -1.25 -26.60 -2.28
CA GLU A 62 -0.19 -25.98 -3.05
C GLU A 62 0.62 -25.00 -2.18
N ASN A 63 1.86 -24.76 -2.58
CA ASN A 63 2.65 -23.70 -2.00
C ASN A 63 2.40 -22.43 -2.83
N VAL A 64 1.98 -21.38 -2.17
CA VAL A 64 1.64 -20.10 -2.82
C VAL A 64 2.42 -18.97 -2.20
N LEU A 65 2.65 -17.95 -3.00
CA LEU A 65 3.14 -16.65 -2.60
C LEU A 65 1.97 -15.67 -2.65
N ILE A 66 1.87 -14.79 -1.67
CA ILE A 66 0.94 -13.67 -1.75
C ILE A 66 1.50 -12.70 -2.78
N HIS A 67 0.76 -12.48 -3.87
CA HIS A 67 1.20 -11.59 -4.95
C HIS A 67 0.64 -10.18 -4.78
N ASP A 68 -0.63 -10.07 -4.46
CA ASP A 68 -1.30 -8.79 -4.19
C ASP A 68 -2.41 -8.96 -3.15
N VAL A 69 -2.64 -7.93 -2.35
CA VAL A 69 -3.70 -7.89 -1.35
C VAL A 69 -4.45 -6.57 -1.43
N GLN A 70 -5.69 -6.63 -1.88
CA GLN A 70 -6.56 -5.47 -1.88
C GLN A 70 -7.11 -5.23 -0.48
N MET A 71 -6.82 -4.06 0.06
CA MET A 71 -7.28 -3.65 1.39
C MET A 71 -8.42 -2.66 1.30
N ASP A 72 -9.41 -2.77 2.18
CA ASP A 72 -10.43 -1.72 2.37
C ASP A 72 -9.75 -0.49 3.00
N PRO A 73 -9.78 0.69 2.36
CA PRO A 73 -9.08 1.87 2.84
C PRO A 73 -9.63 2.44 4.15
N VAL A 74 -10.89 2.14 4.49
CA VAL A 74 -11.56 2.65 5.70
C VAL A 74 -11.40 1.69 6.88
N LYS A 75 -11.61 0.40 6.63
CA LYS A 75 -11.61 -0.63 7.68
C LYS A 75 -10.27 -1.30 7.88
N TYR A 76 -9.32 -1.11 6.94
CA TYR A 76 -8.02 -1.79 6.91
C TYR A 76 -8.15 -3.32 7.04
N VAL A 77 -9.10 -3.87 6.28
CA VAL A 77 -9.37 -5.30 6.22
C VAL A 77 -9.12 -5.78 4.79
N PRO A 78 -8.45 -6.93 4.59
CA PRO A 78 -8.26 -7.48 3.25
C PRO A 78 -9.61 -7.87 2.63
N VAL A 79 -9.84 -7.40 1.40
CA VAL A 79 -11.06 -7.62 0.61
C VAL A 79 -10.85 -8.69 -0.46
N HIS A 80 -9.67 -8.75 -1.03
CA HIS A 80 -9.27 -9.72 -2.05
C HIS A 80 -7.79 -10.07 -1.89
N ALA A 81 -7.43 -11.29 -2.24
CA ALA A 81 -6.04 -11.71 -2.26
C ALA A 81 -5.73 -12.49 -3.54
N ASP A 82 -4.61 -12.18 -4.14
CA ASP A 82 -4.06 -12.85 -5.30
C ASP A 82 -2.90 -13.74 -4.86
N LEU A 83 -3.04 -15.04 -5.11
CA LEU A 83 -2.09 -16.05 -4.70
C LEU A 83 -1.41 -16.66 -5.92
N TYR A 84 -0.10 -16.56 -6.00
CA TYR A 84 0.69 -17.15 -7.05
C TYR A 84 1.22 -18.51 -6.61
N VAL A 85 0.90 -19.57 -7.36
CA VAL A 85 1.42 -20.94 -7.10
C VAL A 85 2.88 -20.99 -7.48
N VAL A 86 3.70 -21.37 -6.51
CA VAL A 86 5.14 -21.35 -6.63
C VAL A 86 5.69 -22.76 -6.77
N GLU A 87 6.45 -22.98 -7.83
CA GLU A 87 7.24 -24.20 -8.03
C GLU A 87 8.69 -24.00 -7.61
N LYS A 88 9.32 -25.05 -7.13
CA LYS A 88 10.74 -24.97 -6.74
C LYS A 88 11.63 -24.72 -7.96
N GLY A 89 12.47 -23.68 -7.85
CA GLY A 89 13.44 -23.33 -8.89
C GLY A 89 12.90 -22.40 -9.98
N GLN A 90 11.66 -21.94 -9.88
CA GLN A 90 11.12 -20.92 -10.76
C GLN A 90 11.31 -19.54 -10.12
N LYS A 91 11.89 -18.60 -10.85
CA LYS A 91 11.98 -17.21 -10.43
C LYS A 91 10.61 -16.55 -10.52
N VAL A 92 10.30 -15.74 -9.54
CA VAL A 92 9.05 -14.97 -9.45
C VAL A 92 9.35 -13.49 -9.40
N HIS A 93 8.44 -12.71 -9.97
CA HIS A 93 8.45 -11.25 -9.87
C HIS A 93 7.56 -10.86 -8.70
N VAL A 94 8.11 -10.12 -7.75
CA VAL A 94 7.42 -9.72 -6.53
C VAL A 94 7.77 -8.28 -6.20
N GLU A 95 6.80 -7.56 -5.65
CA GLU A 95 7.01 -6.25 -5.04
C GLU A 95 7.28 -6.42 -3.56
N ILE A 96 8.43 -5.94 -3.10
CA ILE A 96 8.84 -6.03 -1.71
C ILE A 96 8.77 -4.64 -1.09
N PRO A 97 8.13 -4.46 0.07
CA PRO A 97 8.04 -3.18 0.74
C PRO A 97 9.40 -2.70 1.24
N LEU A 98 9.57 -1.38 1.25
CA LEU A 98 10.76 -0.69 1.75
C LEU A 98 10.49 -0.17 3.17
N GLU A 99 11.28 -0.62 4.14
CA GLU A 99 11.23 -0.14 5.52
C GLU A 99 12.33 0.90 5.74
N PHE A 100 11.92 2.13 6.03
CA PHE A 100 12.84 3.24 6.28
C PHE A 100 13.26 3.22 7.75
N VAL A 101 14.55 2.94 7.98
CA VAL A 101 15.14 2.83 9.31
C VAL A 101 16.07 4.02 9.58
N GLY A 102 16.12 4.45 10.84
CA GLY A 102 16.98 5.56 11.25
C GLY A 102 16.23 6.89 11.33
N VAL A 103 16.98 7.95 11.57
CA VAL A 103 16.48 9.33 11.64
C VAL A 103 17.41 10.22 10.83
N SER A 104 16.88 10.90 9.83
CA SER A 104 17.63 11.88 9.04
C SER A 104 17.94 13.13 9.87
N ASN A 105 19.20 13.55 9.85
CA ASN A 105 19.63 14.81 10.45
C ASN A 105 19.02 16.02 9.74
N ALA A 106 18.83 15.95 8.43
CA ALA A 106 18.20 17.02 7.66
C ALA A 106 16.74 17.25 8.09
N VAL A 107 15.97 16.18 8.35
CA VAL A 107 14.61 16.30 8.84
C VAL A 107 14.58 16.86 10.27
N LYS A 108 15.49 16.40 11.14
CA LYS A 108 15.47 16.74 12.56
C LYS A 108 16.01 18.14 12.85
N ASN A 109 17.10 18.54 12.17
CA ASN A 109 17.82 19.77 12.46
C ASN A 109 17.46 20.92 11.51
N LEU A 110 17.12 20.60 10.25
CA LEU A 110 16.83 21.61 9.22
C LEU A 110 15.33 21.75 8.94
N GLY A 111 14.48 20.99 9.62
CA GLY A 111 13.01 21.04 9.40
C GLY A 111 12.60 20.60 7.99
N ALA A 112 13.41 19.79 7.32
CA ALA A 112 13.13 19.34 5.97
C ALA A 112 12.07 18.22 5.95
N ASN A 113 11.36 18.10 4.84
CA ASN A 113 10.39 17.04 4.63
C ASN A 113 11.05 15.84 3.92
N LEU A 114 10.87 14.64 4.50
CA LEU A 114 11.25 13.39 3.84
C LEU A 114 10.16 12.97 2.87
N VAL A 115 10.47 12.96 1.59
CA VAL A 115 9.60 12.47 0.52
C VAL A 115 10.01 11.06 0.16
N LYS A 116 9.13 10.09 0.39
CA LYS A 116 9.30 8.71 -0.03
C LYS A 116 8.74 8.58 -1.44
N VAL A 117 9.62 8.39 -2.41
CA VAL A 117 9.24 8.29 -3.83
C VAL A 117 8.75 6.87 -4.14
N MET A 118 9.45 5.89 -3.57
CA MET A 118 9.10 4.47 -3.71
C MET A 118 8.74 3.86 -2.37
N HIS A 119 7.67 3.08 -2.33
CA HIS A 119 7.25 2.32 -1.15
C HIS A 119 7.53 0.82 -1.30
N THR A 120 7.59 0.34 -2.53
CA THR A 120 7.86 -1.05 -2.90
C THR A 120 8.99 -1.10 -3.93
N LEU A 121 9.71 -2.20 -3.98
CA LEU A 121 10.75 -2.48 -4.97
C LEU A 121 10.41 -3.75 -5.70
N SER A 122 10.27 -3.67 -7.04
CA SER A 122 10.02 -4.83 -7.88
C SER A 122 11.29 -5.63 -8.11
N VAL A 123 11.27 -6.89 -7.72
CA VAL A 123 12.43 -7.78 -7.83
C VAL A 123 12.08 -9.12 -8.44
N GLU A 124 13.05 -9.73 -9.08
CA GLU A 124 13.02 -11.11 -9.59
C GLU A 124 13.92 -11.97 -8.72
N ALA A 125 13.37 -12.95 -8.05
CA ALA A 125 14.14 -13.86 -7.20
C ALA A 125 13.53 -15.24 -7.08
N ASP A 126 14.32 -16.18 -6.53
CA ASP A 126 13.80 -17.46 -6.07
C ASP A 126 12.88 -17.25 -4.85
N PRO A 127 11.69 -17.86 -4.82
CA PRO A 127 10.73 -17.70 -3.71
C PRO A 127 11.30 -18.02 -2.33
N SER A 128 12.29 -18.93 -2.27
CA SER A 128 12.93 -19.33 -1.01
C SER A 128 13.93 -18.30 -0.47
N LYS A 129 14.29 -17.28 -1.27
CA LYS A 129 15.31 -16.27 -0.92
C LYS A 129 14.74 -14.86 -0.81
N LEU A 130 13.42 -14.73 -0.90
CA LEU A 130 12.74 -13.45 -0.78
C LEU A 130 12.83 -12.92 0.65
N PRO A 131 13.31 -11.69 0.88
CA PRO A 131 13.20 -11.04 2.17
C PRO A 131 11.78 -10.50 2.37
N HIS A 132 11.39 -10.27 3.62
CA HIS A 132 10.08 -9.71 3.95
C HIS A 132 9.99 -8.22 3.64
N ALA A 133 11.08 -7.50 3.82
CA ALA A 133 11.22 -6.08 3.54
C ALA A 133 12.68 -5.76 3.23
N PHE A 134 12.93 -4.65 2.54
CA PHE A 134 14.26 -4.08 2.39
C PHE A 134 14.42 -2.91 3.35
N GLU A 135 15.47 -2.94 4.16
CA GLU A 135 15.80 -1.84 5.05
C GLU A 135 16.53 -0.74 4.28
N VAL A 136 15.99 0.47 4.36
CA VAL A 136 16.56 1.69 3.77
C VAL A 136 17.01 2.61 4.89
N ASP A 137 18.32 2.81 5.02
CA ASP A 137 18.88 3.69 6.04
C ASP A 137 18.78 5.16 5.62
N ILE A 138 17.89 5.90 6.30
CA ILE A 138 17.69 7.33 6.07
C ILE A 138 18.64 8.21 6.91
N ALA A 139 19.47 7.64 7.80
CA ALA A 139 20.43 8.40 8.57
C ALA A 139 21.53 9.05 7.70
N LYS A 140 21.75 8.50 6.51
CA LYS A 140 22.67 9.03 5.49
C LYS A 140 22.22 10.37 4.88
N LEU A 141 20.96 10.74 5.06
CA LEU A 141 20.39 11.99 4.55
C LEU A 141 20.71 13.12 5.53
N GLU A 142 21.87 13.77 5.33
CA GLU A 142 22.38 14.84 6.21
C GLU A 142 21.98 16.23 5.71
N ASP A 143 21.93 16.42 4.38
CA ASP A 143 21.73 17.70 3.72
C ASP A 143 20.35 17.81 3.05
N LEU A 144 19.95 19.07 2.79
CA LEU A 144 18.82 19.39 1.92
C LEU A 144 19.12 18.93 0.48
N ASN A 145 18.13 18.35 -0.17
CA ASN A 145 18.23 17.73 -1.50
C ASN A 145 19.10 16.45 -1.57
N SER A 146 19.43 15.85 -0.41
CA SER A 146 20.03 14.52 -0.38
C SER A 146 19.01 13.47 -0.85
N ASN A 147 19.49 12.49 -1.62
CA ASN A 147 18.67 11.41 -2.15
C ASN A 147 19.27 10.06 -1.73
N VAL A 148 18.38 9.08 -1.52
CA VAL A 148 18.76 7.67 -1.43
C VAL A 148 18.38 7.01 -2.74
N LEU A 149 19.34 6.35 -3.36
CA LEU A 149 19.18 5.63 -4.63
C LEU A 149 18.90 4.14 -4.37
N VAL A 150 18.35 3.46 -5.36
CA VAL A 150 18.17 1.99 -5.32
C VAL A 150 19.51 1.26 -5.13
N SER A 151 20.61 1.81 -5.66
CA SER A 151 21.97 1.27 -5.48
C SER A 151 22.46 1.22 -4.02
N ASP A 152 21.87 2.05 -3.14
CA ASP A 152 22.26 2.13 -1.73
C ASP A 152 21.56 1.06 -0.87
N ILE A 153 20.62 0.35 -1.44
CA ILE A 153 19.87 -0.72 -0.76
C ILE A 153 20.69 -2.01 -0.81
N ALA A 154 20.86 -2.64 0.34
CA ALA A 154 21.52 -3.93 0.43
C ALA A 154 20.63 -5.05 -0.11
N LEU A 155 20.89 -5.48 -1.34
CA LEU A 155 20.19 -6.59 -1.96
C LEU A 155 20.84 -7.94 -1.53
N PRO A 156 20.06 -8.92 -1.06
CA PRO A 156 20.58 -10.24 -0.75
C PRO A 156 20.98 -11.00 -2.02
N ALA A 157 21.86 -11.99 -1.86
CA ALA A 157 22.37 -12.77 -2.98
C ALA A 157 21.26 -13.56 -3.67
N GLY A 158 21.10 -13.35 -4.98
CA GLY A 158 20.11 -14.04 -5.80
C GLY A 158 18.81 -13.27 -6.04
N VAL A 159 18.74 -12.03 -5.60
CA VAL A 159 17.67 -11.08 -5.91
C VAL A 159 18.15 -10.13 -6.99
N ASN A 160 17.43 -10.02 -8.09
CA ASN A 160 17.70 -9.11 -9.18
C ASN A 160 16.61 -8.03 -9.24
N LEU A 161 16.99 -6.82 -9.59
CA LEU A 161 16.03 -5.74 -9.84
C LEU A 161 15.22 -6.03 -11.11
N TYR A 162 13.94 -5.75 -11.07
CA TYR A 162 13.04 -5.91 -12.21
C TYR A 162 12.34 -4.59 -12.50
N HIS A 163 12.48 -4.07 -13.72
CA HIS A 163 11.91 -2.78 -14.17
C HIS A 163 12.31 -1.54 -13.35
N VAL A 164 13.36 -1.62 -12.54
CA VAL A 164 13.86 -0.51 -11.73
C VAL A 164 15.34 -0.33 -12.02
N ASN A 165 15.79 0.91 -12.20
CA ASN A 165 17.19 1.23 -12.42
C ASN A 165 17.90 1.47 -11.08
N ALA A 166 19.20 1.17 -11.05
CA ALA A 166 20.03 1.42 -9.86
C ALA A 166 20.14 2.91 -9.49
N GLU A 167 19.90 3.80 -10.45
CA GLU A 167 19.93 5.26 -10.29
C GLU A 167 18.60 5.88 -9.88
N ASP A 168 17.53 5.07 -9.78
CA ASP A 168 16.22 5.57 -9.38
C ASP A 168 16.22 6.03 -7.92
N VAL A 169 15.51 7.13 -7.66
CA VAL A 169 15.44 7.72 -6.32
C VAL A 169 14.37 7.02 -5.49
N VAL A 170 14.75 6.52 -4.34
CA VAL A 170 13.87 5.85 -3.37
C VAL A 170 13.28 6.83 -2.38
N ALA A 171 14.11 7.69 -1.83
CA ALA A 171 13.71 8.75 -0.92
C ALA A 171 14.53 10.01 -1.15
N SER A 172 13.92 11.15 -0.95
CA SER A 172 14.53 12.47 -1.11
C SER A 172 14.16 13.36 0.07
N VAL A 173 15.08 14.23 0.46
CA VAL A 173 14.82 15.28 1.44
C VAL A 173 14.62 16.60 0.71
N VAL A 174 13.49 17.24 0.94
CA VAL A 174 13.14 18.50 0.32
C VAL A 174 13.00 19.56 1.41
N ALA A 175 13.53 20.76 1.16
CA ALA A 175 13.32 21.89 2.04
C ALA A 175 11.83 22.18 2.17
N GLN A 176 11.37 22.50 3.36
CA GLN A 176 10.02 23.00 3.55
C GLN A 176 9.91 24.34 2.83
N SER A 177 9.19 24.38 1.70
CA SER A 177 8.78 25.62 1.09
C SER A 177 7.70 26.21 1.99
N GLU A 178 7.99 27.32 2.66
CA GLU A 178 6.95 28.19 3.17
C GLU A 178 6.26 28.76 1.93
N GLU A 179 5.22 28.11 1.45
CA GLU A 179 4.27 28.76 0.56
C GLU A 179 3.75 29.95 1.33
N ASP A 180 4.10 31.12 0.81
CA ASP A 180 3.69 32.42 1.31
C ASP A 180 2.15 32.46 1.35
N LEU A 181 1.56 32.02 2.45
CA LEU A 181 0.14 32.20 2.73
C LEU A 181 -0.23 33.70 2.86
N SER A 182 0.77 34.58 2.77
CA SER A 182 0.58 36.01 2.76
C SER A 182 0.08 36.57 1.40
N ALA A 183 0.17 35.78 0.32
CA ALA A 183 -0.28 36.24 -1.01
C ALA A 183 -1.77 35.97 -1.29
N ALA A 184 -2.48 35.28 -0.42
CA ALA A 184 -3.90 34.92 -0.61
C ALA A 184 -4.87 35.78 0.25
N VAL A 185 -4.39 36.80 0.93
CA VAL A 185 -5.24 37.86 1.49
C VAL A 185 -5.22 39.05 0.54
N GLU A 186 -5.62 38.85 -0.71
CA GLU A 186 -6.17 39.97 -1.49
C GLU A 186 -7.39 40.47 -0.73
N GLN A 187 -7.25 41.66 -0.27
CA GLN A 187 -8.25 42.51 0.36
C GLN A 187 -9.58 42.32 -0.37
N VAL A 188 -10.48 41.57 0.25
CA VAL A 188 -11.88 41.66 -0.11
C VAL A 188 -12.31 43.05 0.36
N ASP A 189 -12.37 43.95 -0.60
CA ASP A 189 -12.84 45.34 -0.45
C ASP A 189 -14.26 45.28 0.16
N MET A 190 -14.36 45.59 1.45
CA MET A 190 -15.60 45.56 2.23
C MET A 190 -16.53 46.72 1.86
N GLU A 191 -16.29 47.37 0.76
CA GLU A 191 -17.07 48.56 0.33
C GLU A 191 -18.18 48.26 -0.69
N SER A 192 -18.32 46.98 -1.12
CA SER A 192 -19.39 46.60 -2.08
C SER A 192 -20.59 45.87 -1.47
N VAL A 193 -20.70 45.74 -0.15
CA VAL A 193 -21.91 45.27 0.52
C VAL A 193 -22.75 46.48 0.95
N GLY A 194 -23.13 47.28 -0.03
CA GLY A 194 -24.15 48.30 0.11
C GLY A 194 -25.54 47.70 0.12
N ALA A 195 -26.12 47.76 1.29
CA ALA A 195 -27.55 47.95 1.52
C ALA A 195 -28.54 47.36 0.51
N SER A 196 -29.17 46.26 0.84
CA SER A 196 -30.58 46.10 0.59
C SER A 196 -31.27 45.42 1.78
N VAL A 197 -31.44 46.22 2.81
CA VAL A 197 -32.52 46.06 3.76
C VAL A 197 -33.69 46.84 3.17
N GLU A 198 -34.76 46.21 2.81
CA GLU A 198 -36.12 46.59 3.13
C GLU A 198 -37.17 45.79 2.37
N LYS A 199 -38.09 45.45 3.15
CA LYS A 199 -39.53 45.18 3.03
C LYS A 199 -39.87 43.74 2.66
N GLY A 200 -40.42 43.04 3.56
CA GLY A 200 -41.47 43.41 4.50
C GLY A 200 -42.73 42.64 4.21
N LYS A 201 -43.28 42.13 5.23
CA LYS A 201 -44.70 41.94 5.45
C LYS A 201 -45.40 40.70 4.89
N LYS A 202 -45.64 39.76 5.80
CA LYS A 202 -47.00 39.30 6.22
C LYS A 202 -47.99 38.87 5.14
N GLU A 203 -48.36 37.65 5.23
CA GLU A 203 -49.72 37.09 5.37
C GLU A 203 -49.58 35.56 5.42
N GLU A 204 -49.81 34.91 6.52
CA GLU A 204 -50.99 34.41 7.15
C GLU A 204 -52.00 33.85 6.12
N GLU A 205 -52.09 32.51 6.00
CA GLU A 205 -53.36 31.77 6.14
C GLU A 205 -53.10 30.25 6.00
N GLU A 206 -53.35 29.54 7.08
CA GLU A 206 -53.93 28.20 7.13
C GLU A 206 -55.42 28.27 6.68
N PRO A 207 -56.21 27.21 6.50
CA PRO A 207 -55.93 25.77 6.59
C PRO A 207 -56.73 24.89 5.57
N ALA A 208 -56.63 23.59 5.78
CA ALA A 208 -57.65 22.53 5.66
C ALA A 208 -57.84 21.77 4.33
N ALA A 209 -57.68 20.48 4.53
CA ALA A 209 -58.57 19.36 4.19
C ALA A 209 -58.84 19.01 2.70
N GLU A 210 -58.33 17.89 2.25
CA GLU A 210 -59.09 16.63 2.02
C GLU A 210 -58.14 15.49 1.74
#